data_1c207bc43dcbfa3917620378706868cf
#
_entry.id   1c207bc43dcbfa3917620378706868cf
#
_cell.length_a   1.000
_cell.length_b   1.000
_cell.length_c   1.000
_cell.angle_alpha   90.00
_cell.angle_beta   90.00
_cell.angle_gamma   90.00
#
_symmetry.space_group_name_H-M   'P 1'
#
loop_
_entity.id
_entity.type
_entity.pdbx_description
1 polymer ?
#
loop_
_entity_poly.entity_id
_entity_poly.type
_entity_poly.pdbx_seq_one_letter_code
_entity_poly.pdbx_strand_id
1 'polypeptide(L)'
;MEHIRVGEYEIRLMPSVVDRYFYGFARGVVDFINRSYFQAKVVGKETIPSAPFILAPTHRSNLDTLMMGSVYRPRLRYMGKDSLWKKKFAGEVLAALGGFPVARGTADREALNACVAVLKSGQPLVLFPEGTRREGDVVEDLMDGAAYIGLKTGAPIVPIGIAGSDRAMGKGVKVPHPKRCVVVIKPPISTLIDGQVASKVPRSKVNEITDELRKSMQEAYDEAKFRL
;
A
#
# COMPACT_ATOMS: atom_id res chain seq x y z
N MET A 1 -11.04 -3.07 -22.57
CA MET A 1 -10.58 -2.58 -21.24
C MET A 1 -11.13 -3.54 -20.21
N GLU A 2 -10.27 -4.09 -19.40
CA GLU A 2 -10.71 -5.01 -18.34
C GLU A 2 -11.21 -4.21 -17.17
N HIS A 3 -12.48 -4.35 -16.82
CA HIS A 3 -13.12 -3.75 -15.65
C HIS A 3 -13.55 -4.88 -14.72
N ILE A 4 -13.47 -4.62 -13.42
CA ILE A 4 -14.06 -5.50 -12.41
C ILE A 4 -15.11 -4.73 -11.62
N ARG A 5 -16.17 -5.43 -11.22
CA ARG A 5 -17.21 -4.85 -10.38
C ARG A 5 -16.91 -5.17 -8.91
N VAL A 6 -16.97 -4.14 -8.04
CA VAL A 6 -16.82 -4.25 -6.59
C VAL A 6 -17.97 -3.49 -5.96
N GLY A 7 -18.96 -4.21 -5.48
CA GLY A 7 -20.22 -3.62 -5.03
C GLY A 7 -20.89 -2.83 -6.17
N GLU A 8 -21.19 -1.57 -5.91
CA GLU A 8 -21.79 -0.64 -6.88
C GLU A 8 -20.75 0.01 -7.81
N TYR A 9 -19.47 -0.21 -7.58
CA TYR A 9 -18.38 0.46 -8.29
C TYR A 9 -17.77 -0.41 -9.37
N GLU A 10 -17.46 0.22 -10.51
CA GLU A 10 -16.70 -0.38 -11.59
C GLU A 10 -15.24 0.09 -11.49
N ILE A 11 -14.32 -0.86 -11.26
CA ILE A 11 -12.90 -0.58 -11.15
C ILE A 11 -12.24 -0.81 -12.50
N ARG A 12 -11.68 0.26 -13.07
CA ARG A 12 -10.85 0.16 -14.27
C ARG A 12 -9.48 -0.41 -13.91
N LEU A 13 -9.15 -1.61 -14.40
CA LEU A 13 -7.86 -2.24 -14.15
C LEU A 13 -6.75 -1.52 -14.92
N MET A 14 -6.94 -1.25 -16.21
CA MET A 14 -5.95 -0.56 -17.02
C MET A 14 -6.22 0.96 -17.07
N PRO A 15 -5.19 1.80 -16.82
CA PRO A 15 -5.35 3.24 -16.93
C PRO A 15 -5.49 3.68 -18.39
N SER A 16 -6.28 4.73 -18.63
CA SER A 16 -6.26 5.42 -19.91
C SER A 16 -4.92 6.15 -20.15
N VAL A 17 -4.70 6.61 -21.36
CA VAL A 17 -3.50 7.43 -21.67
C VAL A 17 -3.49 8.70 -20.81
N VAL A 18 -4.64 9.35 -20.67
CA VAL A 18 -4.81 10.54 -19.83
C VAL A 18 -4.50 10.26 -18.38
N ASP A 19 -5.02 9.13 -17.83
CA ASP A 19 -4.73 8.73 -16.45
C ASP A 19 -3.23 8.51 -16.22
N ARG A 20 -2.50 7.97 -17.21
CA ARG A 20 -1.05 7.77 -17.09
C ARG A 20 -0.28 9.08 -17.00
N TYR A 21 -0.60 10.05 -17.84
CA TYR A 21 0.05 11.37 -17.80
C TYR A 21 -0.32 12.13 -16.52
N PHE A 22 -1.60 12.10 -16.13
CA PHE A 22 -2.06 12.72 -14.90
C PHE A 22 -1.40 12.11 -13.67
N TYR A 23 -1.34 10.78 -13.58
CA TYR A 23 -0.63 10.08 -12.50
C TYR A 23 0.85 10.44 -12.47
N GLY A 24 1.52 10.45 -13.63
CA GLY A 24 2.93 10.81 -13.74
C GLY A 24 3.22 12.21 -13.21
N PHE A 25 2.39 13.18 -13.60
CA PHE A 25 2.47 14.57 -13.12
C PHE A 25 2.21 14.66 -11.61
N ALA A 26 1.08 14.13 -11.13
CA ALA A 26 0.70 14.15 -9.72
C ALA A 26 1.76 13.47 -8.84
N ARG A 27 2.28 12.32 -9.26
CA ARG A 27 3.37 11.64 -8.58
C ARG A 27 4.65 12.48 -8.55
N GLY A 28 4.99 13.17 -9.65
CA GLY A 28 6.13 14.09 -9.70
C GLY A 28 6.03 15.21 -8.68
N VAL A 29 4.86 15.82 -8.56
CA VAL A 29 4.55 16.83 -7.55
C VAL A 29 4.68 16.27 -6.14
N VAL A 30 4.09 15.09 -5.89
CA VAL A 30 4.18 14.41 -4.59
C VAL A 30 5.63 14.07 -4.25
N ASP A 31 6.41 13.53 -5.18
CA ASP A 31 7.83 13.21 -4.95
C ASP A 31 8.65 14.48 -4.67
N PHE A 32 8.38 15.56 -5.37
CA PHE A 32 9.00 16.85 -5.10
C PHE A 32 8.67 17.37 -3.68
N ILE A 33 7.40 17.33 -3.28
CA ILE A 33 6.97 17.74 -1.92
C ILE A 33 7.63 16.83 -0.86
N ASN A 34 7.61 15.52 -1.08
CA ASN A 34 8.24 14.57 -0.15
C ASN A 34 9.72 14.89 0.05
N ARG A 35 10.46 15.19 -1.02
CA ARG A 35 11.90 15.50 -0.95
C ARG A 35 12.21 16.87 -0.40
N SER A 36 11.46 17.90 -0.80
CA SER A 36 11.75 19.29 -0.42
C SER A 36 11.15 19.66 0.93
N TYR A 37 9.87 19.36 1.16
CA TYR A 37 9.16 19.77 2.38
C TYR A 37 9.33 18.80 3.54
N PHE A 38 9.25 17.49 3.27
CA PHE A 38 9.41 16.45 4.30
C PHE A 38 10.83 15.88 4.35
N GLN A 39 11.75 16.34 3.50
CA GLN A 39 13.12 15.82 3.41
C GLN A 39 13.14 14.28 3.40
N ALA A 40 12.19 13.70 2.69
CA ALA A 40 11.95 12.26 2.70
C ALA A 40 13.14 11.50 2.12
N LYS A 41 13.66 10.56 2.90
CA LYS A 41 14.71 9.63 2.48
C LYS A 41 14.12 8.24 2.33
N VAL A 42 14.37 7.59 1.19
CA VAL A 42 13.93 6.22 0.93
C VAL A 42 15.16 5.32 0.80
N VAL A 43 15.18 4.24 1.55
CA VAL A 43 16.27 3.24 1.64
C VAL A 43 15.72 1.88 1.23
N GLY A 44 16.50 1.09 0.49
CA GLY A 44 16.12 -0.27 0.10
C GLY A 44 15.26 -0.35 -1.17
N LYS A 45 15.20 0.68 -2.02
CA LYS A 45 14.40 0.66 -3.27
C LYS A 45 14.80 -0.46 -4.22
N GLU A 46 16.04 -0.84 -4.18
CA GLU A 46 16.65 -1.90 -4.99
C GLU A 46 16.11 -3.28 -4.66
N THR A 47 15.49 -3.45 -3.49
CA THR A 47 14.90 -4.73 -3.08
C THR A 47 13.49 -4.95 -3.64
N ILE A 48 12.86 -3.90 -4.21
CA ILE A 48 11.51 -4.02 -4.77
C ILE A 48 11.54 -4.91 -6.02
N PRO A 49 10.77 -5.99 -6.04
CA PRO A 49 10.75 -6.90 -7.19
C PRO A 49 10.02 -6.27 -8.39
N SER A 50 10.05 -6.96 -9.54
CA SER A 50 9.16 -6.64 -10.66
C SER A 50 7.70 -6.89 -10.28
N ALA A 51 6.79 -6.03 -10.74
CA ALA A 51 5.35 -6.21 -10.51
C ALA A 51 4.83 -7.53 -11.14
N PRO A 52 3.81 -8.16 -10.55
CA PRO A 52 3.00 -7.69 -9.42
C PRO A 52 3.64 -7.96 -8.05
N PHE A 53 3.42 -7.07 -7.08
CA PHE A 53 3.82 -7.22 -5.68
C PHE A 53 2.88 -6.42 -4.76
N ILE A 54 2.97 -6.68 -3.45
CA ILE A 54 2.23 -5.95 -2.42
C ILE A 54 3.22 -5.11 -1.62
N LEU A 55 3.07 -3.78 -1.58
CA LEU A 55 3.76 -2.93 -0.61
C LEU A 55 2.96 -2.93 0.69
N ALA A 56 3.60 -3.26 1.79
CA ALA A 56 3.00 -3.36 3.11
C ALA A 56 3.64 -2.34 4.09
N PRO A 57 3.26 -1.05 4.01
CA PRO A 57 3.83 -0.03 4.88
C PRO A 57 3.15 0.01 6.25
N THR A 58 3.92 0.47 7.27
CA THR A 58 3.35 0.90 8.55
C THR A 58 2.43 2.10 8.34
N HIS A 59 1.40 2.25 9.20
CA HIS A 59 0.39 3.29 9.04
C HIS A 59 0.27 4.17 10.29
N ARG A 60 0.93 5.33 10.28
CA ARG A 60 0.95 6.30 11.37
C ARG A 60 0.29 7.63 11.00
N SER A 61 0.18 7.91 9.69
CA SER A 61 -0.28 9.20 9.16
C SER A 61 -1.03 9.04 7.84
N ASN A 62 -1.84 10.03 7.49
CA ASN A 62 -2.38 10.13 6.12
C ASN A 62 -1.27 10.38 5.08
N LEU A 63 -0.12 10.92 5.50
CA LEU A 63 1.03 11.14 4.64
C LEU A 63 1.68 9.84 4.17
N ASP A 64 1.49 8.73 4.87
CA ASP A 64 2.09 7.44 4.51
C ASP A 64 1.70 7.01 3.08
N THR A 65 0.45 7.26 2.69
CA THR A 65 -0.02 7.01 1.32
C THR A 65 0.76 7.85 0.29
N LEU A 66 1.05 9.12 0.61
CA LEU A 66 1.81 10.01 -0.26
C LEU A 66 3.30 9.63 -0.32
N MET A 67 3.87 9.13 0.79
CA MET A 67 5.25 8.65 0.81
C MET A 67 5.49 7.51 -0.19
N MET A 68 4.48 6.67 -0.44
CA MET A 68 4.59 5.59 -1.43
C MET A 68 4.81 6.10 -2.86
N GLY A 69 4.38 7.33 -3.19
CA GLY A 69 4.69 7.97 -4.47
C GLY A 69 6.19 8.18 -4.72
N SER A 70 7.01 8.25 -3.66
CA SER A 70 8.47 8.33 -3.75
C SER A 70 9.16 6.96 -3.73
N VAL A 71 8.44 5.89 -3.38
CA VAL A 71 8.96 4.52 -3.30
C VAL A 71 9.04 3.88 -4.68
N TYR A 72 7.98 3.94 -5.47
CA TYR A 72 7.89 3.26 -6.75
C TYR A 72 7.37 4.18 -7.85
N ARG A 73 8.02 4.15 -9.02
CA ARG A 73 7.69 5.07 -10.13
C ARG A 73 6.44 4.71 -10.91
N PRO A 74 6.24 3.45 -11.33
CA PRO A 74 5.01 3.06 -12.00
C PRO A 74 3.78 3.25 -11.11
N ARG A 75 2.59 3.18 -11.71
CA ARG A 75 1.33 3.43 -11.01
C ARG A 75 1.10 2.38 -9.93
N LEU A 76 0.99 2.84 -8.68
CA LEU A 76 0.57 2.04 -7.54
C LEU A 76 -0.95 2.01 -7.44
N ARG A 77 -1.49 0.89 -6.98
CA ARG A 77 -2.92 0.74 -6.70
C ARG A 77 -3.17 0.83 -5.20
N TYR A 78 -4.25 1.50 -4.83
CA TYR A 78 -4.61 1.76 -3.43
C TYR A 78 -6.05 1.39 -3.16
N MET A 79 -6.28 0.67 -2.09
CA MET A 79 -7.61 0.40 -1.58
C MET A 79 -8.08 1.59 -0.72
N GLY A 80 -9.19 2.19 -1.05
CA GLY A 80 -9.74 3.34 -0.34
C GLY A 80 -11.18 3.13 0.11
N LYS A 81 -11.61 3.83 1.19
CA LYS A 81 -12.99 3.78 1.67
C LYS A 81 -13.95 4.26 0.59
N ASP A 82 -15.01 3.52 0.31
CA ASP A 82 -16.05 3.79 -0.67
C ASP A 82 -16.65 5.20 -0.57
N SER A 83 -16.80 5.72 0.64
CA SER A 83 -17.33 7.07 0.86
C SER A 83 -16.53 8.19 0.18
N LEU A 84 -15.26 7.94 -0.18
CA LEU A 84 -14.44 8.89 -0.92
C LEU A 84 -14.90 9.03 -2.38
N TRP A 85 -15.59 8.01 -2.92
CA TRP A 85 -16.12 8.00 -4.29
C TRP A 85 -17.56 8.54 -4.40
N LYS A 86 -18.23 8.89 -3.29
CA LYS A 86 -19.58 9.48 -3.31
C LYS A 86 -19.66 10.77 -4.13
N LYS A 87 -18.57 11.54 -4.19
CA LYS A 87 -18.47 12.70 -5.07
C LYS A 87 -17.81 12.28 -6.38
N LYS A 88 -18.54 12.30 -7.49
CA LYS A 88 -18.11 11.83 -8.81
C LYS A 88 -16.72 12.35 -9.21
N PHE A 89 -16.50 13.67 -9.15
CA PHE A 89 -15.21 14.27 -9.50
C PHE A 89 -14.06 13.76 -8.61
N ALA A 90 -14.26 13.70 -7.28
CA ALA A 90 -13.25 13.18 -6.37
C ALA A 90 -12.95 11.69 -6.64
N GLY A 91 -14.00 10.92 -6.92
CA GLY A 91 -13.87 9.51 -7.29
C GLY A 91 -13.04 9.30 -8.56
N GLU A 92 -13.27 10.10 -9.61
CA GLU A 92 -12.51 10.03 -10.86
C GLU A 92 -11.02 10.40 -10.64
N VAL A 93 -10.74 11.46 -9.87
CA VAL A 93 -9.37 11.83 -9.50
C VAL A 93 -8.68 10.71 -8.71
N LEU A 94 -9.34 10.15 -7.71
CA LEU A 94 -8.79 9.03 -6.94
C LEU A 94 -8.55 7.80 -7.82
N ALA A 95 -9.47 7.49 -8.73
CA ALA A 95 -9.31 6.38 -9.68
C ALA A 95 -8.13 6.62 -10.62
N ALA A 96 -7.95 7.84 -11.15
CA ALA A 96 -6.80 8.20 -11.97
C ALA A 96 -5.48 8.07 -11.20
N LEU A 97 -5.47 8.40 -9.90
CA LEU A 97 -4.34 8.22 -8.99
C LEU A 97 -4.11 6.76 -8.55
N GLY A 98 -4.88 5.81 -9.04
CA GLY A 98 -4.70 4.38 -8.74
C GLY A 98 -5.59 3.85 -7.63
N GLY A 99 -6.39 4.70 -7.01
CA GLY A 99 -7.35 4.30 -5.99
C GLY A 99 -8.49 3.45 -6.54
N PHE A 100 -9.04 2.58 -5.70
CA PHE A 100 -10.30 1.89 -5.96
C PHE A 100 -11.12 1.76 -4.67
N PRO A 101 -12.47 1.86 -4.77
CA PRO A 101 -13.34 1.84 -3.61
C PRO A 101 -13.50 0.43 -3.05
N VAL A 102 -13.58 0.35 -1.73
CA VAL A 102 -14.01 -0.86 -1.01
C VAL A 102 -14.90 -0.46 0.18
N ALA A 103 -15.95 -1.23 0.43
CA ALA A 103 -16.75 -1.07 1.62
C ALA A 103 -15.92 -1.47 2.85
N ARG A 104 -15.99 -0.70 3.93
CA ARG A 104 -15.33 -1.06 5.20
C ARG A 104 -16.35 -1.63 6.17
N GLY A 105 -15.99 -2.70 6.86
CA GLY A 105 -16.76 -3.19 8.00
C GLY A 105 -17.27 -4.62 7.95
N THR A 106 -17.12 -5.29 6.83
CA THR A 106 -17.25 -6.75 6.74
C THR A 106 -15.92 -7.33 6.27
N ALA A 107 -15.64 -8.60 6.57
CA ALA A 107 -14.51 -9.33 5.95
C ALA A 107 -14.85 -9.42 4.45
N ASP A 108 -14.55 -8.34 3.73
CA ASP A 108 -15.15 -8.04 2.45
C ASP A 108 -14.49 -8.89 1.38
N ARG A 109 -15.13 -10.01 1.07
CA ARG A 109 -14.73 -10.87 -0.05
C ARG A 109 -14.58 -10.07 -1.35
N GLU A 110 -15.39 -9.04 -1.52
CA GLU A 110 -15.32 -8.18 -2.70
C GLU A 110 -14.04 -7.37 -2.72
N ALA A 111 -13.64 -6.79 -1.57
CA ALA A 111 -12.38 -6.08 -1.44
C ALA A 111 -11.17 -6.97 -1.69
N LEU A 112 -11.18 -8.19 -1.13
CA LEU A 112 -10.12 -9.18 -1.36
C LEU A 112 -10.08 -9.61 -2.84
N ASN A 113 -11.24 -9.85 -3.45
CA ASN A 113 -11.33 -10.20 -4.88
C ASN A 113 -10.83 -9.06 -5.79
N ALA A 114 -11.13 -7.80 -5.44
CA ALA A 114 -10.61 -6.65 -6.15
C ALA A 114 -9.07 -6.57 -6.10
N CYS A 115 -8.50 -6.76 -4.92
CA CYS A 115 -7.04 -6.81 -4.73
C CYS A 115 -6.41 -7.95 -5.54
N VAL A 116 -6.99 -9.14 -5.51
CA VAL A 116 -6.54 -10.29 -6.30
C VAL A 116 -6.59 -9.97 -7.81
N ALA A 117 -7.66 -9.34 -8.29
CA ALA A 117 -7.79 -8.98 -9.71
C ALA A 117 -6.75 -7.91 -10.11
N VAL A 118 -6.48 -6.93 -9.26
CA VAL A 118 -5.43 -5.92 -9.47
C VAL A 118 -4.07 -6.60 -9.64
N LEU A 119 -3.68 -7.49 -8.74
CA LEU A 119 -2.40 -8.21 -8.83
C LEU A 119 -2.33 -9.13 -10.04
N LYS A 120 -3.42 -9.85 -10.36
CA LYS A 120 -3.50 -10.69 -11.56
C LYS A 120 -3.41 -9.89 -12.86
N SER A 121 -3.77 -8.60 -12.86
CA SER A 121 -3.56 -7.71 -14.00
C SER A 121 -2.13 -7.18 -14.11
N GLY A 122 -1.19 -7.70 -13.30
CA GLY A 122 0.22 -7.31 -13.32
C GLY A 122 0.54 -6.00 -12.61
N GLN A 123 -0.40 -5.43 -11.84
CA GLN A 123 -0.21 -4.14 -11.18
C GLN A 123 0.20 -4.31 -9.71
N PRO A 124 1.09 -3.44 -9.20
CA PRO A 124 1.46 -3.44 -7.79
C PRO A 124 0.36 -2.84 -6.91
N LEU A 125 0.22 -3.36 -5.70
CA LEU A 125 -0.80 -2.98 -4.74
C LEU A 125 -0.16 -2.45 -3.45
N VAL A 126 -0.71 -1.39 -2.87
CA VAL A 126 -0.38 -0.91 -1.53
C VAL A 126 -1.50 -1.31 -0.58
N LEU A 127 -1.15 -2.06 0.44
CA LEU A 127 -2.04 -2.43 1.54
C LEU A 127 -1.40 -2.00 2.85
N PHE A 128 -2.18 -1.41 3.73
CA PHE A 128 -1.76 -1.13 5.11
C PHE A 128 -2.26 -2.27 6.01
N PRO A 129 -1.39 -3.24 6.37
CA PRO A 129 -1.84 -4.44 7.07
C PRO A 129 -2.39 -4.17 8.47
N GLU A 130 -2.02 -3.05 9.08
CA GLU A 130 -2.57 -2.59 10.37
C GLU A 130 -4.06 -2.21 10.28
N GLY A 131 -4.64 -2.10 9.09
CA GLY A 131 -6.05 -1.81 8.83
C GLY A 131 -6.52 -0.40 9.20
N THR A 132 -5.84 0.25 10.12
CA THR A 132 -6.10 1.62 10.58
C THR A 132 -4.79 2.30 10.97
N ARG A 133 -4.82 3.62 11.10
CA ARG A 133 -3.65 4.38 11.61
C ARG A 133 -3.45 4.06 13.08
N ARG A 134 -2.24 3.61 13.42
CA ARG A 134 -1.80 3.30 14.79
C ARG A 134 -0.96 4.42 15.37
N GLU A 135 -0.83 4.44 16.67
CA GLU A 135 0.04 5.36 17.42
C GLU A 135 1.14 4.56 18.12
N GLY A 136 2.24 5.21 18.42
CA GLY A 136 3.37 4.58 19.11
C GLY A 136 4.33 3.83 18.20
N ASP A 137 5.28 3.14 18.82
CA ASP A 137 6.48 2.60 18.16
C ASP A 137 6.36 1.11 17.81
N VAL A 138 5.33 0.44 18.29
CA VAL A 138 5.14 -0.99 18.10
C VAL A 138 4.22 -1.24 16.91
N VAL A 139 4.63 -2.14 16.03
CA VAL A 139 3.75 -2.71 15.01
C VAL A 139 2.90 -3.78 15.69
N GLU A 140 1.64 -3.43 15.93
CA GLU A 140 0.66 -4.32 16.56
C GLU A 140 0.23 -5.44 15.62
N ASP A 141 -0.78 -6.20 16.03
CA ASP A 141 -1.32 -7.30 15.23
C ASP A 141 -1.80 -6.81 13.86
N LEU A 142 -1.45 -7.56 12.84
CA LEU A 142 -1.80 -7.28 11.47
C LEU A 142 -3.06 -8.03 11.04
N MET A 143 -3.78 -7.45 10.11
CA MET A 143 -4.85 -8.15 9.39
C MET A 143 -4.26 -9.14 8.38
N ASP A 144 -4.83 -10.31 8.27
CA ASP A 144 -4.37 -11.40 7.38
C ASP A 144 -4.51 -11.12 5.88
N GLY A 145 -5.15 -10.02 5.52
CA GLY A 145 -5.49 -9.71 4.13
C GLY A 145 -4.29 -9.71 3.18
N ALA A 146 -3.16 -9.13 3.58
CA ALA A 146 -1.96 -9.08 2.75
C ALA A 146 -1.38 -10.48 2.51
N ALA A 147 -1.27 -11.31 3.55
CA ALA A 147 -0.79 -12.68 3.46
C ALA A 147 -1.72 -13.56 2.61
N TYR A 148 -3.04 -13.46 2.86
CA TYR A 148 -4.04 -14.20 2.09
C TYR A 148 -3.98 -13.87 0.58
N ILE A 149 -3.95 -12.57 0.24
CA ILE A 149 -3.90 -12.11 -1.15
C ILE A 149 -2.59 -12.52 -1.82
N GLY A 150 -1.46 -12.39 -1.10
CA GLY A 150 -0.16 -12.83 -1.55
C GLY A 150 -0.16 -14.32 -1.92
N LEU A 151 -0.56 -15.20 -0.99
CA LEU A 151 -0.69 -16.63 -1.21
C LEU A 151 -1.62 -16.99 -2.39
N LYS A 152 -2.72 -16.26 -2.54
CA LYS A 152 -3.71 -16.48 -3.61
C LYS A 152 -3.21 -16.08 -5.00
N THR A 153 -2.23 -15.17 -5.08
CA THR A 153 -1.75 -14.61 -6.34
C THR A 153 -0.29 -14.97 -6.65
N GLY A 154 0.48 -15.41 -5.65
CA GLY A 154 1.93 -15.58 -5.74
C GLY A 154 2.70 -14.26 -5.68
N ALA A 155 2.02 -13.13 -5.49
CA ALA A 155 2.65 -11.81 -5.44
C ALA A 155 3.44 -11.64 -4.11
N PRO A 156 4.75 -11.37 -4.15
CA PRO A 156 5.55 -11.18 -2.95
C PRO A 156 5.09 -9.94 -2.17
N ILE A 157 5.29 -9.98 -0.85
CA ILE A 157 4.95 -8.87 0.06
C ILE A 157 6.23 -8.14 0.43
N VAL A 158 6.26 -6.84 0.23
CA VAL A 158 7.40 -5.96 0.54
C VAL A 158 7.12 -5.20 1.83
N PRO A 159 7.76 -5.55 2.95
CA PRO A 159 7.58 -4.84 4.23
C PRO A 159 8.22 -3.45 4.16
N ILE A 160 7.52 -2.44 4.69
CA ILE A 160 7.99 -1.05 4.68
C ILE A 160 7.74 -0.39 6.04
N GLY A 161 8.79 0.22 6.60
CA GLY A 161 8.70 1.09 7.76
C GLY A 161 8.71 2.56 7.36
N ILE A 162 7.78 3.36 7.89
CA ILE A 162 7.72 4.81 7.67
C ILE A 162 7.80 5.50 9.02
N ALA A 163 8.83 6.31 9.24
CA ALA A 163 9.01 7.10 10.45
C ALA A 163 8.99 8.60 10.17
N GLY A 164 8.51 9.40 11.13
CA GLY A 164 8.43 10.87 11.06
C GLY A 164 7.14 11.41 10.44
N SER A 165 6.36 10.58 9.76
CA SER A 165 5.06 10.98 9.18
C SER A 165 4.03 11.35 10.25
N ASP A 166 4.07 10.68 11.38
CA ASP A 166 3.28 10.97 12.59
C ASP A 166 3.58 12.36 13.15
N ARG A 167 4.87 12.74 13.19
CA ARG A 167 5.32 14.07 13.63
C ARG A 167 4.98 15.16 12.61
N ALA A 168 4.94 14.80 11.33
CA ALA A 168 4.59 15.72 10.25
C ALA A 168 3.08 15.95 10.18
N MET A 169 2.27 14.91 10.32
CA MET A 169 0.81 14.98 10.26
C MET A 169 0.19 13.80 11.02
N GLY A 170 0.25 13.84 12.34
CA GLY A 170 -0.35 12.82 13.22
C GLY A 170 -1.88 12.85 13.22
N LYS A 171 -2.47 11.98 14.02
CA LYS A 171 -3.93 11.90 14.17
C LYS A 171 -4.52 13.21 14.68
N GLY A 172 -5.55 13.72 14.03
CA GLY A 172 -6.19 15.00 14.37
C GLY A 172 -5.52 16.25 13.77
N VAL A 173 -4.30 16.14 13.28
CA VAL A 173 -3.60 17.27 12.62
C VAL A 173 -4.13 17.43 11.20
N LYS A 174 -4.57 18.65 10.87
CA LYS A 174 -5.15 18.97 9.54
C LYS A 174 -4.13 19.54 8.55
N VAL A 175 -3.10 20.19 9.04
CA VAL A 175 -2.08 20.84 8.23
C VAL A 175 -0.73 20.16 8.48
N PRO A 176 -0.05 19.65 7.45
CA PRO A 176 1.23 19.00 7.65
C PRO A 176 2.34 19.99 8.03
N HIS A 177 3.22 19.59 8.92
CA HIS A 177 4.40 20.34 9.32
C HIS A 177 5.66 19.83 8.59
N PRO A 178 6.67 20.69 8.33
CA PRO A 178 7.92 20.30 7.69
C PRO A 178 8.79 19.47 8.65
N LYS A 179 8.53 18.19 8.71
CA LYS A 179 9.29 17.22 9.50
C LYS A 179 9.92 16.20 8.57
N ARG A 180 11.18 15.83 8.86
CA ARG A 180 11.87 14.79 8.12
C ARG A 180 11.09 13.47 8.23
N CYS A 181 11.00 12.76 7.09
CA CYS A 181 10.43 11.42 7.03
C CYS A 181 11.45 10.44 6.46
N VAL A 182 11.47 9.24 6.98
CA VAL A 182 12.33 8.16 6.47
C VAL A 182 11.46 6.95 6.15
N VAL A 183 11.71 6.37 4.97
CA VAL A 183 11.05 5.15 4.50
C VAL A 183 12.13 4.09 4.32
N VAL A 184 11.99 2.96 5.00
CA VAL A 184 12.88 1.80 4.87
C VAL A 184 12.11 0.63 4.28
N ILE A 185 12.67 0.03 3.24
CA ILE A 185 12.10 -1.10 2.51
C ILE A 185 12.94 -2.34 2.81
N LYS A 186 12.30 -3.41 3.25
CA LYS A 186 12.97 -4.69 3.51
C LYS A 186 12.84 -5.64 2.32
N PRO A 187 13.66 -6.69 2.25
CA PRO A 187 13.53 -7.72 1.23
C PRO A 187 12.10 -8.29 1.17
N PRO A 188 11.62 -8.64 -0.03
CA PRO A 188 10.27 -9.18 -0.21
C PRO A 188 10.13 -10.55 0.43
N ILE A 189 8.99 -10.77 1.08
CA ILE A 189 8.56 -12.07 1.62
C ILE A 189 7.90 -12.85 0.48
N SER A 190 8.39 -14.08 0.23
CA SER A 190 7.78 -14.97 -0.76
C SER A 190 6.43 -15.48 -0.26
N THR A 191 5.47 -15.55 -1.16
CA THR A 191 4.13 -16.10 -0.91
C THR A 191 3.87 -17.40 -1.69
N LEU A 192 4.91 -17.94 -2.30
CA LEU A 192 4.84 -19.24 -2.98
C LEU A 192 4.98 -20.37 -1.97
N ILE A 193 4.22 -21.43 -2.15
CA ILE A 193 4.36 -22.69 -1.41
C ILE A 193 5.05 -23.68 -2.34
N ASP A 194 6.22 -24.18 -1.96
CA ASP A 194 7.05 -25.09 -2.78
C ASP A 194 7.29 -24.54 -4.21
N GLY A 195 7.49 -23.21 -4.31
CA GLY A 195 7.71 -22.54 -5.58
C GLY A 195 6.47 -22.30 -6.43
N GLN A 196 5.27 -22.63 -5.94
CA GLN A 196 4.01 -22.53 -6.67
C GLN A 196 2.98 -21.66 -5.97
N VAL A 197 2.05 -21.10 -6.76
CA VAL A 197 0.88 -20.40 -6.23
C VAL A 197 -0.08 -21.40 -5.58
N ALA A 198 -0.53 -21.11 -4.37
CA ALA A 198 -1.41 -21.99 -3.62
C ALA A 198 -2.77 -22.18 -4.34
N SER A 199 -3.10 -23.42 -4.67
CA SER A 199 -4.44 -23.79 -5.19
C SER A 199 -5.50 -23.57 -4.12
N LYS A 200 -5.21 -23.93 -2.87
CA LYS A 200 -5.99 -23.65 -1.66
C LYS A 200 -5.06 -22.95 -0.66
N VAL A 201 -5.51 -21.84 -0.08
CA VAL A 201 -4.75 -21.04 0.87
C VAL A 201 -4.87 -21.66 2.28
N PRO A 202 -3.81 -22.30 2.84
CA PRO A 202 -3.85 -22.88 4.16
C PRO A 202 -3.81 -21.79 5.24
N ARG A 203 -4.64 -21.90 6.28
CA ARG A 203 -4.69 -20.94 7.39
C ARG A 203 -3.34 -20.83 8.12
N SER A 204 -2.64 -21.97 8.30
CA SER A 204 -1.31 -21.99 8.93
C SER A 204 -0.30 -21.11 8.16
N LYS A 205 -0.30 -21.17 6.82
CA LYS A 205 0.59 -20.35 5.99
C LYS A 205 0.21 -18.86 6.00
N VAL A 206 -1.08 -18.54 6.11
CA VAL A 206 -1.52 -17.16 6.30
C VAL A 206 -0.95 -16.61 7.61
N ASN A 207 -1.08 -17.35 8.71
CA ASN A 207 -0.56 -16.95 10.01
C ASN A 207 0.97 -16.79 9.97
N GLU A 208 1.71 -17.76 9.42
CA GLU A 208 3.17 -17.74 9.27
C GLU A 208 3.65 -16.49 8.54
N ILE A 209 3.06 -16.19 7.37
CA ILE A 209 3.43 -15.01 6.58
C ILE A 209 3.02 -13.72 7.29
N THR A 210 1.88 -13.69 7.98
CA THR A 210 1.45 -12.51 8.74
C THR A 210 2.41 -12.20 9.89
N ASP A 211 2.89 -13.23 10.60
CA ASP A 211 3.86 -13.08 11.69
C ASP A 211 5.23 -12.63 11.17
N GLU A 212 5.70 -13.21 10.06
CA GLU A 212 6.93 -12.79 9.39
C GLU A 212 6.84 -11.35 8.91
N LEU A 213 5.71 -10.97 8.31
CA LEU A 213 5.45 -9.61 7.85
C LEU A 213 5.48 -8.62 9.02
N ARG A 214 4.82 -8.94 10.13
CA ARG A 214 4.80 -8.09 11.33
C ARG A 214 6.21 -7.84 11.86
N LYS A 215 7.01 -8.90 11.99
CA LYS A 215 8.41 -8.81 12.43
C LYS A 215 9.24 -7.94 11.49
N SER A 216 9.16 -8.18 10.19
CA SER A 216 9.92 -7.43 9.18
C SER A 216 9.48 -5.97 9.09
N MET A 217 8.18 -5.67 9.27
CA MET A 217 7.67 -4.29 9.35
C MET A 217 8.18 -3.57 10.61
N GLN A 218 8.27 -4.25 11.77
CA GLN A 218 8.87 -3.68 12.98
C GLN A 218 10.34 -3.34 12.75
N GLU A 219 11.12 -4.27 12.22
CA GLU A 219 12.54 -4.04 11.89
C GLU A 219 12.73 -2.87 10.92
N ALA A 220 11.85 -2.75 9.91
CA ALA A 220 11.86 -1.64 8.97
C ALA A 220 11.54 -0.30 9.65
N TYR A 221 10.56 -0.30 10.56
CA TYR A 221 10.15 0.89 11.29
C TYR A 221 11.23 1.35 12.27
N ASP A 222 11.85 0.43 13.01
CA ASP A 222 12.93 0.74 13.95
C ASP A 222 14.14 1.30 13.21
N GLU A 223 14.50 0.72 12.07
CA GLU A 223 15.57 1.25 11.22
C GLU A 223 15.20 2.65 10.68
N ALA A 224 13.94 2.87 10.26
CA ALA A 224 13.50 4.17 9.79
C ALA A 224 13.58 5.23 10.90
N LYS A 225 13.22 4.88 12.13
CA LYS A 225 13.38 5.75 13.31
C LYS A 225 14.83 6.07 13.62
N PHE A 226 15.70 5.08 13.56
CA PHE A 226 17.15 5.28 13.79
C PHE A 226 17.77 6.23 12.77
N ARG A 227 17.22 6.29 11.55
CA ARG A 227 17.73 7.14 10.46
C ARG A 227 17.06 8.53 10.41
N LEU A 228 16.07 8.83 11.28
CA LEU A 228 15.48 10.16 11.40
C LEU A 228 16.46 11.19 11.93
#